data_e88225cfcfcd678477a80aa358649c30
#
_entry.id   e88225cfcfcd678477a80aa358649c30
#
_cell.length_a   1.000
_cell.length_b   1.000
_cell.length_c   1.000
_cell.angle_alpha   90.00
_cell.angle_beta   90.00
_cell.angle_gamma   90.00
#
_symmetry.space_group_name_H-M   'P 1'
#
loop_
_entity.id
_entity.type
_entity.pdbx_description
1 polymer ?
#
loop_
_entity_poly.entity_id
_entity_poly.type
_entity_poly.pdbx_seq_one_letter_code
_entity_poly.pdbx_strand_id
1 'polypeptide(L)' 'MSSGSAEAELSTLQSQIEELTERIVAVADRYRDTPDSAITTELDGAERNLLTARRAVERAQRNLP' A
#
# COMPACT_ATOMS: atom_id res chain seq x y z
N MET A 1 -10.60 -26.31 -5.62
CA MET A 1 -9.51 -25.55 -5.52
C MET A 1 -9.36 -24.88 -4.20
N SER A 2 -8.26 -24.72 -3.80
CA SER A 2 -8.07 -24.42 -2.43
C SER A 2 -8.01 -22.93 -2.17
N SER A 3 -8.55 -22.53 -1.05
CA SER A 3 -8.40 -21.16 -0.56
C SER A 3 -6.95 -20.88 -0.19
N GLY A 4 -6.11 -21.92 -0.03
CA GLY A 4 -4.70 -21.73 0.24
C GLY A 4 -3.98 -20.98 -0.86
N SER A 5 -4.37 -21.24 -2.12
CA SER A 5 -3.78 -20.51 -3.25
C SER A 5 -4.17 -19.04 -3.20
N ALA A 6 -5.43 -18.72 -2.94
CA ALA A 6 -5.87 -17.34 -2.82
C ALA A 6 -5.26 -16.68 -1.60
N GLU A 7 -5.13 -17.41 -0.49
CA GLU A 7 -4.52 -16.87 0.71
C GLU A 7 -3.07 -16.46 0.45
N ALA A 8 -2.30 -17.32 -0.22
CA ALA A 8 -0.92 -17.02 -0.53
C ALA A 8 -0.82 -15.82 -1.48
N GLU A 9 -1.72 -15.74 -2.46
CA GLU A 9 -1.72 -14.64 -3.39
C GLU A 9 -2.04 -13.32 -2.69
N LEU A 10 -3.05 -13.32 -1.81
CA LEU A 10 -3.41 -12.11 -1.08
C LEU A 10 -2.29 -11.68 -0.12
N SER A 11 -1.61 -12.65 0.47
CA SER A 11 -0.45 -12.35 1.32
C SER A 11 0.65 -11.66 0.53
N THR A 12 0.93 -12.15 -0.67
CA THR A 12 1.91 -11.54 -1.56
C THR A 12 1.49 -10.12 -1.95
N LEU A 13 0.21 -9.93 -2.26
CA LEU A 13 -0.30 -8.61 -2.62
C LEU A 13 -0.19 -7.62 -1.48
N GLN A 14 -0.45 -8.06 -0.24
CA GLN A 14 -0.25 -7.20 0.93
C GLN A 14 1.20 -6.72 1.02
N SER A 15 2.14 -7.64 0.82
CA SER A 15 3.57 -7.28 0.87
C SER A 15 3.94 -6.31 -0.25
N GLN A 16 3.37 -6.49 -1.43
CA GLN A 16 3.63 -5.60 -2.55
C GLN A 16 3.06 -4.20 -2.31
N ILE A 17 1.87 -4.13 -1.72
CA ILE A 17 1.27 -2.84 -1.36
C ILE A 17 2.16 -2.13 -0.34
N GLU A 18 2.66 -2.87 0.65
CA GLU A 18 3.53 -2.31 1.68
C GLU A 18 4.82 -1.77 1.05
N GLU A 19 5.42 -2.54 0.15
CA GLU A 19 6.62 -2.11 -0.53
C GLU A 19 6.38 -0.85 -1.37
N LEU A 20 5.25 -0.81 -2.10
CA LEU A 20 4.91 0.38 -2.89
C LEU A 20 4.72 1.59 -1.99
N THR A 21 4.08 1.40 -0.83
CA THR A 21 3.87 2.48 0.12
C THR A 21 5.21 3.08 0.57
N GLU A 22 6.16 2.22 0.92
CA GLU A 22 7.49 2.66 1.36
C GLU A 22 8.21 3.43 0.27
N ARG A 23 8.07 2.98 -0.98
CA ARG A 23 8.73 3.65 -2.10
C ARG A 23 8.11 5.01 -2.39
N ILE A 24 6.79 5.12 -2.22
CA ILE A 24 6.11 6.41 -2.40
C ILE A 24 6.54 7.39 -1.31
N VAL A 25 6.61 6.93 -0.06
CA VAL A 25 7.08 7.76 1.04
C VAL A 25 8.50 8.24 0.78
N ALA A 26 9.36 7.37 0.27
CA ALA A 26 10.74 7.74 -0.03
C ALA A 26 10.81 8.84 -1.09
N VAL A 27 9.95 8.79 -2.10
CA VAL A 27 9.89 9.85 -3.10
C VAL A 27 9.40 11.14 -2.46
N ALA A 28 8.33 11.07 -1.66
CA ALA A 28 7.78 12.25 -1.00
C ALA A 28 8.83 12.96 -0.14
N ASP A 29 9.63 12.17 0.58
CA ASP A 29 10.63 12.72 1.49
C ASP A 29 11.71 13.54 0.76
N ARG A 30 11.94 13.25 -0.52
CA ARG A 30 12.90 14.03 -1.31
C ARG A 30 12.44 15.47 -1.55
N TYR A 31 11.14 15.71 -1.46
CA TYR A 31 10.55 17.01 -1.81
C TYR A 31 10.03 17.79 -0.61
N ARG A 32 10.04 17.18 0.59
CA ARG A 32 9.63 17.89 1.80
C ARG A 32 10.60 19.05 2.03
N ASP A 33 10.04 20.18 2.45
CA ASP A 33 10.82 21.37 2.75
C ASP A 33 11.59 21.90 1.54
N THR A 34 11.08 21.63 0.34
CA THR A 34 11.64 22.15 -0.89
C THR A 34 10.60 23.02 -1.60
N PRO A 35 11.00 23.82 -2.62
CA PRO A 35 10.02 24.59 -3.39
C PRO A 35 8.99 23.73 -4.10
N ASP A 36 9.28 22.44 -4.31
CA ASP A 36 8.36 21.52 -4.99
C ASP A 36 7.56 20.68 -4.01
N SER A 37 7.44 21.13 -2.75
CA SER A 37 6.82 20.35 -1.69
C SER A 37 5.33 20.07 -1.92
N ALA A 38 4.69 20.77 -2.85
CA ALA A 38 3.28 20.52 -3.14
C ALA A 38 3.02 19.07 -3.56
N ILE A 39 4.01 18.40 -4.17
CA ILE A 39 3.86 17.01 -4.59
C ILE A 39 3.64 16.08 -3.38
N THR A 40 4.14 16.49 -2.20
CA THR A 40 4.01 15.63 -1.01
C THR A 40 2.56 15.46 -0.57
N THR A 41 1.71 16.46 -0.81
CA THR A 41 0.30 16.34 -0.48
C THR A 41 -0.35 15.20 -1.26
N GLU A 42 -0.05 15.12 -2.56
CA GLU A 42 -0.59 14.05 -3.41
C GLU A 42 -0.01 12.69 -3.00
N LEU A 43 1.29 12.63 -2.72
CA LEU A 43 1.93 11.37 -2.35
C LEU A 43 1.49 10.91 -0.97
N ASP A 44 1.26 11.83 -0.03
CA ASP A 44 0.71 11.46 1.27
C ASP A 44 -0.71 10.90 1.12
N GLY A 45 -1.49 11.43 0.17
CA GLY A 45 -2.80 10.88 -0.16
C GLY A 45 -2.70 9.48 -0.72
N ALA A 46 -1.72 9.25 -1.62
CA ALA A 46 -1.50 7.91 -2.17
C ALA A 46 -1.13 6.93 -1.07
N GLU A 47 -0.30 7.35 -0.12
CA GLU A 47 0.07 6.50 1.00
C GLU A 47 -1.15 6.08 1.81
N ARG A 48 -2.04 7.02 2.12
CA ARG A 48 -3.26 6.71 2.85
C ARG A 48 -4.16 5.76 2.08
N ASN A 49 -4.26 5.96 0.76
CA ASN A 49 -5.09 5.10 -0.08
C ASN A 49 -4.54 3.68 -0.14
N LEU A 50 -3.22 3.55 -0.20
CA LEU A 50 -2.59 2.23 -0.21
C LEU A 50 -2.76 1.53 1.13
N LEU A 51 -2.69 2.26 2.23
CA LEU A 51 -2.93 1.68 3.55
C LEU A 51 -4.36 1.17 3.66
N THR A 52 -5.32 1.94 3.15
CA THR A 52 -6.72 1.51 3.11
C THR A 52 -6.87 0.26 2.26
N ALA A 53 -6.21 0.22 1.09
CA ALA A 53 -6.26 -0.95 0.22
C ALA A 53 -5.66 -2.17 0.90
N ARG A 54 -4.52 -2.00 1.60
CA ARG A 54 -3.89 -3.11 2.30
C ARG A 54 -4.82 -3.70 3.36
N ARG A 55 -5.49 -2.84 4.11
CA ARG A 55 -6.45 -3.28 5.14
C ARG A 55 -7.61 -4.04 4.52
N ALA A 56 -8.08 -3.60 3.35
CA ALA A 56 -9.16 -4.30 2.67
C ALA A 56 -8.72 -5.69 2.22
N VAL A 57 -7.49 -5.81 1.71
CA VAL A 57 -6.96 -7.11 1.31
C VAL A 57 -6.81 -8.02 2.53
N GLU A 58 -6.35 -7.48 3.66
CA GLU A 58 -6.26 -8.26 4.89
C GLU A 58 -7.63 -8.81 5.32
N ARG A 59 -8.66 -7.96 5.25
CA ARG A 59 -10.01 -8.41 5.61
C ARG A 59 -10.50 -9.48 4.65
N ALA A 60 -10.23 -9.32 3.36
CA ALA A 60 -10.62 -10.32 2.37
C ALA A 60 -9.94 -11.66 2.68
N GLN A 61 -8.66 -11.62 3.04
CA GLN A 61 -7.93 -12.84 3.38
C GLN A 61 -8.54 -13.55 4.58
N ARG A 62 -8.92 -12.78 5.61
CA ARG A 62 -9.55 -13.37 6.80
C ARG A 62 -10.92 -13.96 6.50
N ASN A 63 -11.56 -13.52 5.43
CA ASN A 63 -12.90 -13.99 5.06
C ASN A 63 -12.88 -15.07 3.98
N LEU A 64 -11.72 -15.59 3.62
CA LEU A 64 -11.63 -16.69 2.68
C LEU A 64 -12.31 -17.92 3.26
N PRO A 65 -13.01 -18.72 2.40
CA PRO A 65 -13.68 -19.93 2.87
C PRO A 65 -12.68 -21.00 3.31
#